data_1b08ed3cc52943f9539ffc50c5852194
#
_entry.id   1b08ed3cc52943f9539ffc50c5852194
#
_cell.length_a   1.000
_cell.length_b   1.000
_cell.length_c   1.000
_cell.angle_alpha   90.00
_cell.angle_beta   90.00
_cell.angle_gamma   90.00
#
_symmetry.space_group_name_H-M   'P 1'
#
loop_
_entity.id
_entity.type
_entity.pdbx_description
1 polymer ?
#
loop_
_entity_poly.entity_id
_entity_poly.type
_entity_poly.pdbx_seq_one_letter_code
_entity_poly.pdbx_strand_id
1 'polypeptide(L)'
;MPHVPQPLPHVFSSLAVTAVLFAVSAIATAPLAAEESVQIAQSSDYFPDQIGTRWQYRGQISEGALQTIDNKFFANVSEVKGTKKLNGMTVTVFHDSNPGNHGESDSFYRRDAVGIVYYGSDPGTPLEKQIVPYQIVRFPMTIPSSFQQFNRKDLDFGSDMDRDGTDEKVDVVGSTSLVGRETITVPAGTYPDAVKVEARMTMTIHLSGGGKPARGTDVMTAWFARGVGLVKYFERQELSGSKEDRGLMTEITEELEEFTPAR
;
A
#
# COMPACT_ATOMS: atom_id res chain seq x y z
N MET A 1 -0.37 26.57 24.64
CA MET A 1 0.63 25.85 23.84
C MET A 1 -0.06 25.50 22.53
N PRO A 2 0.49 25.81 21.36
CA PRO A 2 -0.15 25.42 20.11
C PRO A 2 -0.11 23.88 20.02
N HIS A 3 -1.27 23.28 19.86
CA HIS A 3 -1.45 21.85 19.66
C HIS A 3 -0.88 21.53 18.28
N VAL A 4 0.21 20.80 18.24
CA VAL A 4 0.74 20.23 16.99
C VAL A 4 -0.30 19.21 16.52
N PRO A 5 -0.84 19.31 15.29
CA PRO A 5 -1.76 18.32 14.78
C PRO A 5 -1.03 16.98 14.79
N GLN A 6 -1.64 15.97 15.43
CA GLN A 6 -1.16 14.61 15.34
C GLN A 6 -1.19 14.22 13.84
N PRO A 7 -0.15 13.57 13.31
CA PRO A 7 -0.22 13.03 11.97
C PRO A 7 -1.43 12.08 11.89
N LEU A 8 -2.15 12.15 10.75
CA LEU A 8 -3.24 11.21 10.48
C LEU A 8 -2.73 9.79 10.71
N PRO A 9 -3.53 8.90 11.31
CA PRO A 9 -3.12 7.52 11.50
C PRO A 9 -2.71 6.95 10.13
N HIS A 10 -1.45 6.49 10.04
CA HIS A 10 -0.93 5.85 8.84
C HIS A 10 -1.73 4.58 8.59
N VAL A 11 -2.77 4.69 7.78
CA VAL A 11 -3.79 3.65 7.65
C VAL A 11 -3.37 2.58 6.68
N PHE A 12 -2.43 2.81 5.86
CA PHE A 12 -1.79 1.88 4.93
C PHE A 12 -0.66 2.61 4.21
N SER A 13 0.36 1.90 3.92
CA SER A 13 1.18 2.23 2.80
C SER A 13 0.34 2.08 1.53
N SER A 14 -0.07 3.21 0.93
CA SER A 14 -0.17 3.40 -0.51
C SER A 14 -1.36 3.69 -1.32
N LEU A 15 -1.32 4.70 -2.13
CA LEU A 15 -1.63 4.68 -3.59
C LEU A 15 -2.15 5.96 -4.23
N ALA A 16 -1.72 6.44 -5.38
CA ALA A 16 -2.35 7.50 -6.17
C ALA A 16 -2.63 7.18 -7.63
N VAL A 17 -3.62 7.84 -8.23
CA VAL A 17 -3.78 7.99 -9.69
C VAL A 17 -4.18 9.42 -10.02
N THR A 18 -3.52 9.98 -11.03
CA THR A 18 -3.87 11.27 -11.65
C THR A 18 -4.92 11.04 -12.73
N ALA A 19 -6.08 11.71 -12.64
CA ALA A 19 -7.04 11.74 -13.71
C ALA A 19 -6.63 12.79 -14.76
N VAL A 20 -6.32 12.35 -15.97
CA VAL A 20 -6.16 13.21 -17.14
C VAL A 20 -7.51 13.28 -17.85
N LEU A 21 -8.08 14.50 -17.93
CA LEU A 21 -9.27 14.76 -18.77
C LEU A 21 -8.84 14.73 -20.25
N PHE A 22 -9.36 13.76 -21.00
CA PHE A 22 -9.31 13.79 -22.46
C PHE A 22 -10.65 14.25 -23.03
N ALA A 23 -10.55 15.21 -23.96
CA ALA A 23 -11.66 15.64 -24.78
C ALA A 23 -12.14 14.47 -25.67
N VAL A 24 -13.44 14.23 -25.68
CA VAL A 24 -14.08 13.17 -26.48
C VAL A 24 -14.09 13.58 -27.94
N SER A 25 -13.19 12.97 -28.74
CA SER A 25 -13.38 12.89 -30.20
C SER A 25 -13.94 11.50 -30.48
N ALA A 26 -15.10 11.43 -31.11
CA ALA A 26 -15.72 10.19 -31.52
C ALA A 26 -14.88 9.49 -32.59
N ILE A 27 -14.12 8.48 -32.18
CA ILE A 27 -13.41 7.56 -33.08
C ILE A 27 -14.20 6.25 -33.05
N ALA A 28 -14.51 5.71 -34.23
CA ALA A 28 -15.18 4.43 -34.39
C ALA A 28 -14.39 3.35 -33.63
N THR A 29 -15.01 2.74 -32.63
CA THR A 29 -14.42 1.67 -31.83
C THR A 29 -14.37 0.39 -32.66
N ALA A 30 -13.17 0.05 -33.17
CA ALA A 30 -12.88 -1.33 -33.47
C ALA A 30 -12.99 -2.13 -32.16
N PRO A 31 -13.51 -3.38 -32.15
CA PRO A 31 -13.54 -4.19 -30.95
C PRO A 31 -12.10 -4.34 -30.44
N LEU A 32 -11.82 -3.86 -29.21
CA LEU A 32 -10.59 -4.21 -28.52
C LEU A 32 -10.56 -5.74 -28.43
N ALA A 33 -9.59 -6.36 -29.08
CA ALA A 33 -9.29 -7.75 -28.82
C ALA A 33 -9.01 -7.86 -27.31
N ALA A 34 -9.71 -8.73 -26.60
CA ALA A 34 -9.43 -8.99 -25.20
C ALA A 34 -7.97 -9.43 -25.10
N GLU A 35 -7.15 -8.66 -24.37
CA GLU A 35 -5.77 -9.06 -24.10
C GLU A 35 -5.81 -10.43 -23.41
N GLU A 36 -5.15 -11.42 -24.02
CA GLU A 36 -5.09 -12.76 -23.49
C GLU A 36 -4.32 -12.75 -22.17
N SER A 37 -4.98 -13.20 -21.10
CA SER A 37 -4.36 -13.20 -19.77
C SER A 37 -3.25 -14.24 -19.69
N VAL A 38 -2.09 -13.86 -19.16
CA VAL A 38 -0.93 -14.73 -19.00
C VAL A 38 -0.75 -15.09 -17.53
N GLN A 39 -0.66 -16.39 -17.24
CA GLN A 39 -0.30 -16.87 -15.91
C GLN A 39 1.22 -16.84 -15.71
N ILE A 40 1.67 -16.31 -14.57
CA ILE A 40 3.09 -16.28 -14.20
C ILE A 40 3.44 -17.61 -13.55
N ALA A 41 4.31 -18.38 -14.21
CA ALA A 41 4.86 -19.59 -13.64
C ALA A 41 5.67 -19.28 -12.37
N GLN A 42 5.61 -20.18 -11.39
CA GLN A 42 6.36 -20.06 -10.12
C GLN A 42 6.12 -18.71 -9.41
N SER A 43 4.85 -18.29 -9.33
CA SER A 43 4.44 -17.02 -8.71
C SER A 43 4.98 -16.83 -7.30
N SER A 44 5.19 -17.92 -6.55
CA SER A 44 5.77 -17.88 -5.20
C SER A 44 7.20 -17.35 -5.14
N ASP A 45 7.97 -17.47 -6.23
CA ASP A 45 9.35 -16.96 -6.29
C ASP A 45 9.45 -15.43 -6.21
N TYR A 46 8.35 -14.72 -6.38
CA TYR A 46 8.30 -13.26 -6.25
C TYR A 46 8.11 -12.80 -4.80
N PHE A 47 7.96 -13.72 -3.86
CA PHE A 47 7.68 -13.41 -2.44
C PHE A 47 8.57 -14.28 -1.54
N PRO A 48 9.89 -14.05 -1.50
CA PRO A 48 10.78 -14.78 -0.59
C PRO A 48 10.41 -14.44 0.86
N ASP A 49 10.19 -15.50 1.66
CA ASP A 49 9.76 -15.40 3.06
C ASP A 49 10.59 -16.31 4.00
N GLN A 50 11.78 -16.74 3.55
CA GLN A 50 12.70 -17.49 4.39
C GLN A 50 13.30 -16.60 5.47
N ILE A 51 13.34 -17.12 6.70
CA ILE A 51 13.90 -16.42 7.86
C ILE A 51 15.35 -16.02 7.59
N GLY A 52 15.69 -14.75 7.84
CA GLY A 52 17.00 -14.17 7.57
C GLY A 52 17.14 -13.53 6.18
N THR A 53 16.12 -13.62 5.31
CA THR A 53 16.10 -12.82 4.09
C THR A 53 15.98 -11.34 4.44
N ARG A 54 16.78 -10.48 3.80
CA ARG A 54 16.91 -9.07 4.15
C ARG A 54 16.98 -8.19 2.91
N TRP A 55 16.30 -7.05 2.97
CA TRP A 55 16.31 -5.97 1.98
C TRP A 55 16.71 -4.67 2.65
N GLN A 56 17.49 -3.86 1.95
CA GLN A 56 17.76 -2.47 2.34
C GLN A 56 17.24 -1.55 1.25
N TYR A 57 16.46 -0.56 1.65
CA TYR A 57 15.86 0.43 0.77
C TYR A 57 16.36 1.82 1.10
N ARG A 58 16.54 2.65 0.07
CA ARG A 58 16.53 4.09 0.22
C ARG A 58 15.13 4.61 -0.06
N GLY A 59 14.68 5.54 0.75
CA GLY A 59 13.36 6.11 0.66
C GLY A 59 13.36 7.62 0.52
N GLN A 60 12.30 8.13 -0.06
CA GLN A 60 11.94 9.53 -0.07
C GLN A 60 10.47 9.67 0.29
N ILE A 61 10.15 10.61 1.18
CA ILE A 61 8.79 10.96 1.55
C ILE A 61 8.55 12.45 1.31
N SER A 62 7.37 12.77 0.79
CA SER A 62 6.83 14.12 0.68
C SER A 62 5.53 14.18 1.44
N GLU A 63 5.45 15.04 2.44
CA GLU A 63 4.29 15.18 3.31
C GLU A 63 3.86 16.65 3.40
N GLY A 64 2.57 16.88 3.51
CA GLY A 64 2.01 18.19 3.77
C GLY A 64 0.66 18.41 3.14
N ALA A 65 0.14 19.63 3.32
CA ALA A 65 -0.98 20.09 2.53
C ALA A 65 -0.58 20.16 1.06
N LEU A 66 -1.50 19.84 0.13
CA LEU A 66 -1.26 19.85 -1.32
C LEU A 66 -0.57 21.12 -1.87
N GLN A 67 -0.58 22.21 -1.10
CA GLN A 67 0.05 23.49 -1.44
C GLN A 67 1.43 23.71 -0.78
N THR A 68 1.83 22.84 0.16
CA THR A 68 3.09 23.00 0.91
C THR A 68 3.61 21.62 1.26
N ILE A 69 4.48 21.09 0.42
CA ILE A 69 5.02 19.73 0.56
C ILE A 69 6.50 19.81 0.91
N ASP A 70 6.89 19.18 2.01
CA ASP A 70 8.27 18.94 2.39
C ASP A 70 8.77 17.60 1.88
N ASN A 71 10.02 17.55 1.42
CA ASN A 71 10.68 16.31 0.98
C ASN A 71 11.72 15.88 2.00
N LYS A 72 11.70 14.62 2.37
CA LYS A 72 12.66 14.00 3.29
C LYS A 72 13.20 12.70 2.71
N PHE A 73 14.46 12.39 3.01
CA PHE A 73 15.07 11.10 2.65
C PHE A 73 15.20 10.24 3.91
N PHE A 74 15.05 8.93 3.73
CA PHE A 74 15.19 7.94 4.79
C PHE A 74 15.78 6.63 4.27
N ALA A 75 16.16 5.76 5.16
CA ALA A 75 16.52 4.37 4.84
C ALA A 75 15.57 3.44 5.61
N ASN A 76 15.25 2.30 4.99
CA ASN A 76 14.49 1.23 5.61
C ASN A 76 15.22 -0.10 5.41
N VAL A 77 15.22 -0.93 6.43
CA VAL A 77 15.71 -2.31 6.37
C VAL A 77 14.56 -3.23 6.70
N SER A 78 14.15 -4.04 5.74
CA SER A 78 13.16 -5.11 5.91
C SER A 78 13.85 -6.45 6.09
N GLU A 79 13.41 -7.26 7.05
CA GLU A 79 13.98 -8.57 7.34
C GLU A 79 12.90 -9.57 7.75
N VAL A 80 12.99 -10.80 7.25
CA VAL A 80 12.16 -11.90 7.75
C VAL A 80 12.73 -12.39 9.07
N LYS A 81 12.13 -11.97 10.18
CA LYS A 81 12.59 -12.28 11.55
C LYS A 81 12.23 -13.67 12.05
N GLY A 82 11.12 -14.24 11.56
CA GLY A 82 10.64 -15.51 12.06
C GLY A 82 9.15 -15.71 11.86
N THR A 83 8.54 -16.44 12.78
CA THR A 83 7.10 -16.70 12.78
C THR A 83 6.46 -16.35 14.12
N LYS A 84 5.17 -15.98 14.09
CA LYS A 84 4.35 -15.66 15.28
C LYS A 84 3.02 -16.38 15.20
N LYS A 85 2.42 -16.67 16.35
CA LYS A 85 1.04 -17.16 16.44
C LYS A 85 0.08 -15.98 16.60
N LEU A 86 -0.84 -15.80 15.66
CA LEU A 86 -1.94 -14.85 15.74
C LEU A 86 -3.26 -15.63 15.66
N ASN A 87 -4.07 -15.57 16.71
CA ASN A 87 -5.36 -16.26 16.78
C ASN A 87 -5.29 -17.75 16.37
N GLY A 88 -4.24 -18.45 16.81
CA GLY A 88 -3.99 -19.85 16.50
C GLY A 88 -3.32 -20.14 15.15
N MET A 89 -3.24 -19.16 14.26
CA MET A 89 -2.52 -19.28 12.98
C MET A 89 -1.05 -18.90 13.10
N THR A 90 -0.19 -19.59 12.34
CA THR A 90 1.21 -19.21 12.19
C THR A 90 1.35 -18.23 11.03
N VAL A 91 1.93 -17.07 11.30
CA VAL A 91 2.25 -16.04 10.31
C VAL A 91 3.74 -15.80 10.26
N THR A 92 4.27 -15.37 9.13
CA THR A 92 5.65 -14.90 8.97
C THR A 92 5.72 -13.45 9.41
N VAL A 93 6.78 -13.10 10.13
CA VAL A 93 7.04 -11.74 10.63
C VAL A 93 8.09 -11.08 9.74
N PHE A 94 7.71 -9.98 9.10
CA PHE A 94 8.61 -9.05 8.43
C PHE A 94 8.81 -7.85 9.35
N HIS A 95 10.05 -7.59 9.70
CA HIS A 95 10.43 -6.44 10.51
C HIS A 95 11.01 -5.36 9.62
N ASP A 96 10.46 -4.18 9.69
CA ASP A 96 10.92 -2.99 9.00
C ASP A 96 11.47 -1.98 10.01
N SER A 97 12.66 -1.46 9.76
CA SER A 97 13.33 -0.52 10.67
C SER A 97 12.75 0.89 10.60
N ASN A 98 12.23 1.29 9.44
CA ASN A 98 11.69 2.64 9.24
C ASN A 98 10.90 2.75 7.92
N PRO A 99 9.86 1.92 7.70
CA PRO A 99 9.08 1.96 6.46
C PRO A 99 8.38 3.32 6.33
N GLY A 100 8.47 3.93 5.14
CA GLY A 100 7.84 5.21 4.86
C GLY A 100 8.28 6.34 5.81
N ASN A 101 9.41 6.21 6.53
CA ASN A 101 9.89 7.18 7.54
C ASN A 101 9.00 7.27 8.80
N HIS A 102 8.35 6.18 9.20
CA HIS A 102 7.39 6.15 10.32
C HIS A 102 7.89 5.39 11.55
N GLY A 103 9.16 4.99 11.56
CA GLY A 103 9.76 4.20 12.64
C GLY A 103 9.57 2.70 12.46
N GLU A 104 10.03 1.93 13.44
CA GLU A 104 10.01 0.47 13.37
C GLU A 104 8.59 -0.11 13.34
N SER A 105 8.39 -1.16 12.55
CA SER A 105 7.16 -1.94 12.55
C SER A 105 7.38 -3.40 12.18
N ASP A 106 6.52 -4.28 12.72
CA ASP A 106 6.42 -5.68 12.32
C ASP A 106 5.16 -5.87 11.48
N SER A 107 5.27 -6.49 10.31
CA SER A 107 4.15 -6.87 9.46
C SER A 107 3.96 -8.38 9.43
N PHE A 108 2.71 -8.85 9.42
CA PHE A 108 2.35 -10.25 9.56
C PHE A 108 1.71 -10.79 8.29
N TYR A 109 2.35 -11.77 7.68
CA TYR A 109 1.86 -12.37 6.44
C TYR A 109 1.75 -13.88 6.56
N ARG A 110 0.81 -14.45 5.81
CA ARG A 110 0.75 -15.88 5.57
C ARG A 110 0.71 -16.13 4.08
N ARG A 111 1.66 -16.94 3.60
CA ARG A 111 1.69 -17.46 2.25
C ARG A 111 1.18 -18.90 2.25
N ASP A 112 0.32 -19.24 1.29
CA ASP A 112 -0.14 -20.59 1.04
C ASP A 112 -0.31 -20.83 -0.48
N ALA A 113 -0.96 -21.96 -0.87
CA ALA A 113 -1.12 -22.33 -2.27
C ALA A 113 -2.04 -21.40 -3.06
N VAL A 114 -2.86 -20.57 -2.38
CA VAL A 114 -3.84 -19.69 -3.05
C VAL A 114 -3.44 -18.21 -3.04
N GLY A 115 -2.33 -17.87 -2.36
CA GLY A 115 -1.83 -16.50 -2.35
C GLY A 115 -1.15 -16.07 -1.06
N ILE A 116 -1.17 -14.77 -0.84
CA ILE A 116 -0.62 -14.12 0.35
C ILE A 116 -1.73 -13.34 1.04
N VAL A 117 -1.87 -13.55 2.34
CA VAL A 117 -2.82 -12.84 3.21
C VAL A 117 -2.04 -12.00 4.21
N TYR A 118 -2.42 -10.75 4.35
CA TYR A 118 -1.92 -9.82 5.34
C TYR A 118 -2.78 -9.88 6.60
N TYR A 119 -2.14 -9.94 7.77
CA TYR A 119 -2.78 -10.09 9.08
C TYR A 119 -2.60 -8.86 9.98
N GLY A 120 -2.08 -7.77 9.44
CA GLY A 120 -1.85 -6.53 10.17
C GLY A 120 -0.40 -6.28 10.55
N SER A 121 -0.18 -5.19 11.26
CA SER A 121 1.13 -4.75 11.74
C SER A 121 1.15 -4.48 13.26
N ASP A 122 2.35 -4.28 13.78
CA ASP A 122 2.61 -3.86 15.16
C ASP A 122 3.73 -2.79 15.14
N PRO A 123 3.44 -1.53 15.51
CA PRO A 123 2.12 -1.00 15.85
C PRO A 123 1.20 -0.91 14.62
N GLY A 124 -0.06 -1.31 14.77
CA GLY A 124 -1.10 -1.18 13.74
C GLY A 124 -2.08 -0.07 14.08
N THR A 125 -2.65 0.57 13.07
CA THR A 125 -3.63 1.65 13.26
C THR A 125 -5.00 1.13 13.71
N PRO A 126 -5.85 1.99 14.32
CA PRO A 126 -7.22 1.61 14.67
C PRO A 126 -8.03 1.09 13.47
N LEU A 127 -7.90 1.73 12.30
CA LEU A 127 -8.61 1.33 11.09
C LEU A 127 -8.07 0.00 10.53
N GLU A 128 -6.74 -0.16 10.47
CA GLU A 128 -6.12 -1.41 10.01
C GLU A 128 -6.64 -2.62 10.79
N LYS A 129 -6.71 -2.52 12.13
CA LYS A 129 -7.19 -3.60 13.01
C LYS A 129 -8.63 -4.03 12.72
N GLN A 130 -9.43 -3.19 12.09
CA GLN A 130 -10.82 -3.48 11.74
C GLN A 130 -10.99 -4.11 10.35
N ILE A 131 -9.99 -4.01 9.48
CA ILE A 131 -10.07 -4.53 8.10
C ILE A 131 -9.26 -5.79 7.87
N VAL A 132 -8.21 -6.05 8.68
CA VAL A 132 -7.43 -7.30 8.58
C VAL A 132 -8.23 -8.51 9.10
N PRO A 133 -7.99 -9.75 8.62
CA PRO A 133 -7.06 -10.06 7.54
C PRO A 133 -7.67 -9.85 6.15
N TYR A 134 -6.81 -9.60 5.14
CA TYR A 134 -7.23 -9.56 3.74
C TYR A 134 -6.14 -10.09 2.80
N GLN A 135 -6.56 -10.61 1.63
CA GLN A 135 -5.66 -11.14 0.62
C GLN A 135 -5.01 -10.00 -0.16
N ILE A 136 -3.68 -10.03 -0.27
CA ILE A 136 -2.91 -9.03 -1.04
C ILE A 136 -2.51 -9.53 -2.43
N VAL A 137 -2.27 -10.83 -2.58
CA VAL A 137 -1.91 -11.48 -3.84
C VAL A 137 -2.62 -12.81 -3.97
N ARG A 138 -3.07 -13.17 -5.17
CA ARG A 138 -3.62 -14.48 -5.53
C ARG A 138 -2.64 -15.28 -6.37
N PHE A 139 -2.54 -16.57 -6.10
CA PHE A 139 -1.78 -17.52 -6.90
C PHE A 139 -2.73 -18.42 -7.73
N PRO A 140 -2.37 -18.80 -8.97
CA PRO A 140 -1.26 -18.25 -9.73
C PRO A 140 -1.47 -16.76 -10.03
N MET A 141 -0.38 -15.97 -10.10
CA MET A 141 -0.49 -14.60 -10.57
C MET A 141 -0.86 -14.61 -12.06
N THR A 142 -1.97 -13.92 -12.38
CA THR A 142 -2.48 -13.80 -13.75
C THR A 142 -2.45 -12.33 -14.16
N ILE A 143 -1.92 -12.00 -15.33
CA ILE A 143 -1.79 -10.63 -15.83
C ILE A 143 -2.54 -10.49 -17.16
N PRO A 144 -3.39 -9.46 -17.34
CA PRO A 144 -3.90 -8.60 -16.27
C PRO A 144 -4.93 -9.30 -15.40
N SER A 145 -5.03 -8.90 -14.14
CA SER A 145 -6.11 -9.36 -13.26
C SER A 145 -6.37 -8.37 -12.15
N SER A 146 -7.55 -8.40 -11.58
CA SER A 146 -7.89 -7.59 -10.40
C SER A 146 -8.88 -8.32 -9.50
N PHE A 147 -8.87 -7.95 -8.22
CA PHE A 147 -9.86 -8.44 -7.25
C PHE A 147 -10.09 -7.43 -6.14
N GLN A 148 -11.29 -7.47 -5.57
CA GLN A 148 -11.59 -6.71 -4.37
C GLN A 148 -11.02 -7.41 -3.15
N GLN A 149 -10.23 -6.68 -2.34
CA GLN A 149 -9.63 -7.18 -1.10
C GLN A 149 -10.63 -7.13 0.05
N PHE A 150 -11.29 -5.99 0.19
CA PHE A 150 -12.32 -5.75 1.21
C PHE A 150 -13.29 -4.66 0.78
N ASN A 151 -14.45 -4.67 1.44
CA ASN A 151 -15.44 -3.59 1.44
C ASN A 151 -16.04 -3.57 2.84
N ARG A 152 -15.81 -2.52 3.59
CA ARG A 152 -16.24 -2.36 4.98
C ARG A 152 -16.90 -1.01 5.16
N LYS A 153 -17.87 -0.95 6.04
CA LYS A 153 -18.64 0.25 6.33
C LYS A 153 -18.70 0.52 7.81
N ASP A 154 -18.89 1.78 8.15
CA ASP A 154 -19.12 2.25 9.52
C ASP A 154 -18.01 1.86 10.50
N LEU A 155 -16.75 1.86 9.99
CA LEU A 155 -15.57 1.60 10.82
C LEU A 155 -15.17 2.86 11.59
N ASP A 156 -14.47 2.65 12.71
CA ASP A 156 -13.84 3.77 13.44
C ASP A 156 -12.62 4.28 12.66
N PHE A 157 -12.63 5.56 12.29
CA PHE A 157 -11.52 6.17 11.57
C PHE A 157 -10.32 6.39 12.52
N GLY A 158 -10.59 6.60 13.81
CA GLY A 158 -9.57 6.81 14.85
C GLY A 158 -8.96 8.21 14.82
N SER A 159 -9.72 9.18 14.31
CA SER A 159 -9.33 10.59 14.29
C SER A 159 -10.58 11.47 14.24
N ASP A 160 -10.54 12.57 15.01
CA ASP A 160 -11.54 13.65 15.01
C ASP A 160 -11.10 14.72 13.99
N MET A 161 -11.66 14.68 12.78
CA MET A 161 -11.29 15.57 11.68
C MET A 161 -11.97 16.93 11.74
N ASP A 162 -13.19 16.99 12.27
CA ASP A 162 -13.97 18.23 12.35
C ASP A 162 -13.82 18.93 13.72
N ARG A 163 -13.10 18.27 14.66
CA ARG A 163 -12.73 18.79 16.00
C ARG A 163 -13.94 19.03 16.89
N ASP A 164 -14.94 18.17 16.79
CA ASP A 164 -16.11 18.22 17.66
C ASP A 164 -15.98 17.37 18.93
N GLY A 165 -14.86 16.65 19.09
CA GLY A 165 -14.54 15.80 20.23
C GLY A 165 -14.90 14.33 20.02
N THR A 166 -15.35 13.94 18.82
CA THR A 166 -15.77 12.57 18.46
C THR A 166 -14.99 12.07 17.25
N ASP A 167 -14.47 10.84 17.34
CA ASP A 167 -13.81 10.24 16.17
C ASP A 167 -14.81 9.93 15.04
N GLU A 168 -14.35 10.09 13.80
CA GLU A 168 -15.16 9.89 12.62
C GLU A 168 -15.44 8.42 12.32
N LYS A 169 -16.50 8.17 11.54
CA LYS A 169 -16.75 6.89 10.91
C LYS A 169 -16.28 6.90 9.45
N VAL A 170 -15.87 5.72 8.96
CA VAL A 170 -15.36 5.59 7.58
C VAL A 170 -15.88 4.35 6.89
N ASP A 171 -16.26 4.52 5.62
CA ASP A 171 -16.49 3.43 4.68
C ASP A 171 -15.21 3.25 3.84
N VAL A 172 -14.73 2.01 3.70
CA VAL A 172 -13.51 1.71 2.95
C VAL A 172 -13.73 0.59 1.94
N VAL A 173 -13.14 0.75 0.76
CA VAL A 173 -13.10 -0.27 -0.29
C VAL A 173 -11.67 -0.42 -0.77
N GLY A 174 -11.14 -1.65 -0.69
CA GLY A 174 -9.81 -2.02 -1.16
C GLY A 174 -9.86 -2.98 -2.33
N SER A 175 -8.98 -2.77 -3.31
CA SER A 175 -8.79 -3.64 -4.46
C SER A 175 -7.32 -3.78 -4.83
N THR A 176 -6.96 -4.88 -5.47
CA THR A 176 -5.61 -5.13 -6.00
C THR A 176 -5.71 -5.50 -7.47
N SER A 177 -4.75 -5.04 -8.28
CA SER A 177 -4.61 -5.33 -9.70
C SER A 177 -3.18 -5.77 -10.01
N LEU A 178 -3.01 -6.87 -10.73
CA LEU A 178 -1.77 -7.22 -11.40
C LEU A 178 -1.81 -6.58 -12.79
N VAL A 179 -1.00 -5.54 -12.98
CA VAL A 179 -1.10 -4.64 -14.14
C VAL A 179 -0.31 -5.16 -15.32
N GLY A 180 0.93 -5.62 -15.08
CA GLY A 180 1.83 -6.01 -16.15
C GLY A 180 3.20 -6.45 -15.63
N ARG A 181 4.13 -6.54 -16.57
CA ARG A 181 5.56 -6.69 -16.31
C ARG A 181 6.32 -5.58 -17.00
N GLU A 182 7.34 -5.07 -16.35
CA GLU A 182 8.20 -4.05 -16.93
C GLU A 182 9.62 -4.15 -16.40
N THR A 183 10.58 -3.56 -17.10
CA THR A 183 11.95 -3.46 -16.63
C THR A 183 12.07 -2.32 -15.64
N ILE A 184 12.55 -2.62 -14.43
CA ILE A 184 12.79 -1.62 -13.38
C ILE A 184 14.28 -1.53 -13.08
N THR A 185 14.79 -0.30 -13.02
CA THR A 185 16.15 -0.01 -12.56
C THR A 185 16.10 0.74 -11.23
N VAL A 186 16.78 0.19 -10.25
CA VAL A 186 16.95 0.73 -8.88
C VAL A 186 18.43 0.66 -8.50
N PRO A 187 18.89 1.22 -7.38
CA PRO A 187 20.30 1.17 -7.00
C PRO A 187 20.91 -0.23 -6.95
N ALA A 188 20.15 -1.23 -6.51
CA ALA A 188 20.59 -2.63 -6.47
C ALA A 188 20.79 -3.27 -7.86
N GLY A 189 20.27 -2.66 -8.93
CA GLY A 189 20.43 -3.17 -10.29
C GLY A 189 19.20 -3.00 -11.17
N THR A 190 19.23 -3.67 -12.33
CA THR A 190 18.13 -3.70 -13.29
C THR A 190 17.44 -5.05 -13.27
N TYR A 191 16.13 -5.04 -13.10
CA TYR A 191 15.28 -6.21 -13.01
C TYR A 191 14.33 -6.24 -14.22
N PRO A 192 14.63 -7.05 -15.25
CA PRO A 192 13.71 -7.27 -16.35
C PRO A 192 12.51 -8.07 -15.85
N ASP A 193 11.36 -7.88 -16.49
CA ASP A 193 10.12 -8.62 -16.18
C ASP A 193 9.65 -8.50 -14.70
N ALA A 194 9.96 -7.42 -14.00
CA ALA A 194 9.39 -7.18 -12.68
C ALA A 194 7.86 -7.08 -12.78
N VAL A 195 7.16 -7.80 -11.91
CA VAL A 195 5.70 -7.82 -11.86
C VAL A 195 5.22 -6.55 -11.17
N LYS A 196 4.39 -5.77 -11.86
CA LYS A 196 3.76 -4.57 -11.34
C LYS A 196 2.41 -4.90 -10.73
N VAL A 197 2.27 -4.58 -9.46
CA VAL A 197 1.04 -4.71 -8.67
C VAL A 197 0.58 -3.32 -8.26
N GLU A 198 -0.70 -3.04 -8.49
CA GLU A 198 -1.35 -1.84 -7.96
C GLU A 198 -2.45 -2.27 -6.99
N ALA A 199 -2.42 -1.77 -5.76
CA ALA A 199 -3.54 -1.87 -4.82
C ALA A 199 -4.19 -0.48 -4.67
N ARG A 200 -5.46 -0.36 -4.39
CA ARG A 200 -6.18 0.91 -4.23
C ARG A 200 -7.17 0.79 -3.08
N MET A 201 -7.10 1.73 -2.15
CA MET A 201 -8.15 1.93 -1.16
C MET A 201 -8.82 3.29 -1.39
N THR A 202 -10.14 3.31 -1.33
CA THR A 202 -10.96 4.53 -1.30
C THR A 202 -11.67 4.62 0.02
N MET A 203 -11.74 5.83 0.57
CA MET A 203 -12.35 6.14 1.85
C MET A 203 -13.45 7.18 1.68
N THR A 204 -14.57 6.97 2.37
CA THR A 204 -15.60 7.99 2.59
C THR A 204 -15.72 8.21 4.08
N ILE A 205 -15.25 9.35 4.57
CA ILE A 205 -15.18 9.68 5.99
C ILE A 205 -16.40 10.53 6.33
N HIS A 206 -17.21 10.02 7.24
CA HIS A 206 -18.46 10.66 7.69
C HIS A 206 -18.16 11.49 8.93
N LEU A 207 -18.23 12.83 8.77
CA LEU A 207 -17.96 13.77 9.86
C LEU A 207 -19.03 13.66 10.94
N SER A 208 -18.63 13.54 12.21
CA SER A 208 -19.50 13.33 13.36
C SER A 208 -20.37 14.56 13.63
N GLY A 209 -19.84 15.78 13.43
CA GLY A 209 -20.58 17.05 13.48
C GLY A 209 -21.55 17.25 12.30
N GLY A 210 -21.60 16.31 11.35
CA GLY A 210 -22.46 16.37 10.16
C GLY A 210 -21.81 17.15 9.00
N GLY A 211 -22.50 17.20 7.89
CA GLY A 211 -22.01 17.90 6.70
C GLY A 211 -21.64 16.97 5.55
N LYS A 212 -20.83 17.49 4.60
CA LYS A 212 -20.39 16.73 3.44
C LYS A 212 -19.24 15.79 3.85
N PRO A 213 -19.33 14.49 3.57
CA PRO A 213 -18.25 13.57 3.86
C PRO A 213 -16.93 13.96 3.19
N ALA A 214 -15.81 13.78 3.89
CA ALA A 214 -14.49 13.86 3.30
C ALA A 214 -14.21 12.59 2.48
N ARG A 215 -13.29 12.69 1.52
CA ARG A 215 -12.91 11.57 0.66
C ARG A 215 -11.41 11.40 0.70
N GLY A 216 -10.98 10.16 0.91
CA GLY A 216 -9.58 9.77 0.86
C GLY A 216 -9.36 8.75 -0.25
N THR A 217 -8.17 8.79 -0.81
CA THR A 217 -7.62 7.74 -1.64
C THR A 217 -6.24 7.39 -1.16
N ASP A 218 -5.97 6.12 -1.26
CA ASP A 218 -4.70 5.56 -0.90
C ASP A 218 -4.32 4.53 -1.98
N VAL A 219 -3.22 4.78 -2.74
CA VAL A 219 -2.85 3.97 -3.90
C VAL A 219 -1.39 3.55 -3.87
N MET A 220 -1.04 2.24 -3.95
CA MET A 220 0.28 1.59 -3.98
C MET A 220 0.64 1.07 -5.34
N THR A 221 1.84 1.30 -5.75
CA THR A 221 2.44 0.58 -6.86
C THR A 221 3.71 -0.12 -6.38
N ALA A 222 3.74 -1.43 -6.52
CA ALA A 222 4.85 -2.26 -6.09
C ALA A 222 5.38 -3.08 -7.25
N TRP A 223 6.70 -3.18 -7.37
CA TRP A 223 7.37 -3.99 -8.38
C TRP A 223 8.12 -5.12 -7.71
N PHE A 224 7.79 -6.34 -8.12
CA PHE A 224 8.37 -7.55 -7.56
C PHE A 224 9.23 -8.25 -8.61
N ALA A 225 10.50 -8.50 -8.27
CA ALA A 225 11.42 -9.27 -9.09
C ALA A 225 11.52 -10.72 -8.60
N ARG A 226 11.63 -11.66 -9.55
CA ARG A 226 11.75 -13.08 -9.26
C ARG A 226 13.00 -13.38 -8.44
N GLY A 227 12.86 -14.13 -7.35
CA GLY A 227 13.93 -14.50 -6.42
C GLY A 227 14.41 -13.38 -5.49
N VAL A 228 13.89 -12.14 -5.68
CA VAL A 228 14.27 -10.97 -4.87
C VAL A 228 13.10 -10.43 -4.05
N GLY A 229 11.89 -10.47 -4.60
CA GLY A 229 10.72 -9.86 -3.97
C GLY A 229 10.57 -8.39 -4.36
N LEU A 230 10.17 -7.56 -3.42
CA LEU A 230 9.93 -6.12 -3.64
C LEU A 230 11.23 -5.40 -4.00
N VAL A 231 11.28 -4.77 -5.17
CA VAL A 231 12.45 -4.00 -5.64
C VAL A 231 12.17 -2.50 -5.71
N LYS A 232 10.90 -2.12 -5.88
CA LYS A 232 10.48 -0.72 -5.84
C LYS A 232 9.06 -0.63 -5.31
N TYR A 233 8.83 0.42 -4.57
CA TYR A 233 7.58 0.78 -3.96
C TYR A 233 7.30 2.26 -4.19
N PHE A 234 6.08 2.59 -4.54
CA PHE A 234 5.59 3.95 -4.65
C PHE A 234 4.23 4.06 -3.99
N GLU A 235 4.06 5.09 -3.19
CA GLU A 235 2.86 5.38 -2.42
C GLU A 235 2.39 6.80 -2.59
N ARG A 236 1.07 6.99 -2.66
CA ARG A 236 0.48 8.32 -2.60
C ARG A 236 -0.88 8.30 -1.90
N GLN A 237 -0.99 9.00 -0.81
CA GLN A 237 -2.22 9.21 -0.07
C GLN A 237 -2.75 10.63 -0.34
N GLU A 238 -4.04 10.73 -0.60
CA GLU A 238 -4.73 12.01 -0.76
C GLU A 238 -5.98 12.02 0.10
N LEU A 239 -6.17 13.11 0.82
CA LEU A 239 -7.37 13.39 1.58
C LEU A 239 -7.95 14.69 1.09
N SER A 240 -9.20 14.66 0.58
CA SER A 240 -9.92 15.89 0.26
C SER A 240 -10.23 16.60 1.56
N GLY A 241 -9.59 17.78 1.74
CA GLY A 241 -9.58 18.46 3.01
C GLY A 241 -10.92 18.92 3.51
N SER A 242 -11.05 18.94 4.81
CA SER A 242 -11.83 19.93 5.51
C SER A 242 -11.27 21.34 5.17
N LYS A 243 -11.98 22.40 5.49
CA LYS A 243 -11.48 23.79 5.30
C LYS A 243 -10.12 24.02 5.97
N GLU A 244 -9.75 23.20 6.94
CA GLU A 244 -8.55 23.33 7.76
C GLU A 244 -7.37 22.50 7.24
N ASP A 245 -7.60 21.31 6.68
CA ASP A 245 -6.54 20.41 6.21
C ASP A 245 -6.08 20.66 4.78
N ARG A 246 -6.81 21.44 4.00
CA ARG A 246 -6.47 21.88 2.63
C ARG A 246 -6.03 20.77 1.67
N GLY A 247 -6.53 19.57 1.88
CA GLY A 247 -6.14 18.37 1.11
C GLY A 247 -4.72 17.92 1.50
N LEU A 248 -4.60 17.08 2.52
CA LEU A 248 -3.34 16.43 2.88
C LEU A 248 -2.93 15.43 1.83
N MET A 249 -1.62 15.33 1.57
CA MET A 249 -1.00 14.35 0.69
C MET A 249 0.23 13.77 1.38
N THR A 250 0.41 12.48 1.19
CA THR A 250 1.67 11.80 1.47
C THR A 250 2.09 11.05 0.21
N GLU A 251 3.34 11.20 -0.19
CA GLU A 251 3.93 10.46 -1.30
C GLU A 251 5.24 9.83 -0.82
N ILE A 252 5.37 8.51 -0.99
CA ILE A 252 6.51 7.73 -0.54
C ILE A 252 7.08 6.98 -1.75
N THR A 253 8.40 6.94 -1.87
CA THR A 253 9.11 6.05 -2.78
C THR A 253 10.15 5.30 -1.99
N GLU A 254 10.22 3.98 -2.15
CA GLU A 254 11.32 3.15 -1.67
C GLU A 254 11.93 2.39 -2.85
N GLU A 255 13.26 2.39 -2.95
CA GLU A 255 14.01 1.69 -4.01
C GLU A 255 15.08 0.80 -3.38
N LEU A 256 15.14 -0.45 -3.83
CA LEU A 256 16.08 -1.43 -3.32
C LEU A 256 17.53 -1.00 -3.57
N GLU A 257 18.35 -0.96 -2.51
CA GLU A 257 19.79 -0.74 -2.54
C GLU A 257 20.58 -2.04 -2.40
N GLU A 258 20.11 -2.95 -1.55
CA GLU A 258 20.77 -4.22 -1.29
C GLU A 258 19.75 -5.33 -0.99
N PHE A 259 20.02 -6.52 -1.49
CA PHE A 259 19.28 -7.74 -1.20
C PHE A 259 20.21 -8.84 -0.72
N THR A 260 19.90 -9.42 0.43
CA THR A 260 20.62 -10.56 1.02
C THR A 260 19.64 -11.71 1.19
N PRO A 261 19.76 -12.81 0.42
CA PRO A 261 18.92 -13.99 0.60
C PRO A 261 19.27 -14.71 1.91
N ALA A 262 18.30 -15.43 2.47
CA ALA A 262 18.54 -16.36 3.57
C ALA A 262 19.64 -17.36 3.21
N ARG A 263 20.45 -17.76 4.21
CA ARG A 263 21.54 -18.75 4.06
C ARG A 263 21.02 -20.18 4.22
#